data_6d6850b419e79b34808a495c00a34af7
#
_entry.id   6d6850b419e79b34808a495c00a34af7
#
_cell.length_a   1.000
_cell.length_b   1.000
_cell.length_c   1.000
_cell.angle_alpha   90.00
_cell.angle_beta   90.00
_cell.angle_gamma   90.00
#
_symmetry.space_group_name_H-M   'P 1'
#
loop_
_entity.id
_entity.type
_entity.pdbx_description
1 polymer ?
#
loop_
_entity_poly.entity_id
_entity_poly.type
_entity_poly.pdbx_seq_one_letter_code
_entity_poly.pdbx_strand_id
1 'polypeptide(L)'
;MAELLSRTPIFPGQDYLDQIRRIIGVLGTPNADEISFIENEQAKKYIKNLPKRNRQQFTILFPKANPVALDMLGKMLVFNPNKRATVEELLLHPYFEGLHQEDQNCKNDKKFDWSWDNFKPTKEILQTMVYELSLHFHPEKKSQK
;
A
#
# COMPACT_ATOMS: atom_id res chain seq x y z
N MET A 1 -6.01 -3.49 -6.07
CA MET A 1 -6.46 -4.62 -6.89
C MET A 1 -7.78 -5.23 -6.41
N ALA A 2 -7.89 -5.70 -5.16
CA ALA A 2 -9.16 -6.26 -4.65
C ALA A 2 -10.35 -5.30 -4.84
N GLU A 3 -10.17 -4.02 -4.53
CA GLU A 3 -11.17 -2.98 -4.72
C GLU A 3 -11.55 -2.76 -6.19
N LEU A 4 -10.60 -2.90 -7.13
CA LEU A 4 -10.91 -2.87 -8.56
C LEU A 4 -11.80 -4.03 -8.99
N LEU A 5 -11.65 -5.21 -8.35
CA LEU A 5 -12.46 -6.40 -8.65
C LEU A 5 -13.87 -6.34 -8.04
N SER A 6 -14.03 -5.73 -6.86
CA SER A 6 -15.29 -5.70 -6.11
C SER A 6 -15.98 -4.33 -6.09
N ARG A 7 -15.28 -3.26 -6.43
CA ARG A 7 -15.68 -1.85 -6.29
C ARG A 7 -15.95 -1.41 -4.84
N THR A 8 -15.48 -2.18 -3.88
CA THR A 8 -15.59 -1.90 -2.44
C THR A 8 -14.27 -2.22 -1.75
N PRO A 9 -13.85 -1.45 -0.73
CA PRO A 9 -12.66 -1.77 0.04
C PRO A 9 -12.76 -3.16 0.66
N ILE A 10 -11.70 -3.98 0.53
CA ILE A 10 -11.67 -5.32 1.12
C ILE A 10 -11.51 -5.28 2.64
N PHE A 11 -10.86 -4.24 3.16
CA PHE A 11 -10.57 -4.04 4.59
C PHE A 11 -11.04 -2.65 5.07
N PRO A 12 -12.35 -2.38 5.16
CA PRO A 12 -12.88 -1.08 5.59
C PRO A 12 -12.86 -0.95 7.13
N GLY A 13 -11.66 -0.92 7.74
CA GLY A 13 -11.49 -0.78 9.18
C GLY A 13 -11.84 0.61 9.68
N GLN A 14 -12.50 0.69 10.83
CA GLN A 14 -12.86 1.94 11.50
C GLN A 14 -11.74 2.45 12.43
N ASP A 15 -10.94 1.53 12.96
CA ASP A 15 -9.77 1.78 13.79
C ASP A 15 -8.69 0.72 13.53
N TYR A 16 -7.52 0.86 14.18
CA TYR A 16 -6.39 -0.05 14.01
C TYR A 16 -6.72 -1.51 14.39
N LEU A 17 -7.52 -1.72 15.43
CA LEU A 17 -7.87 -3.05 15.91
C LEU A 17 -8.93 -3.68 15.01
N ASP A 18 -9.89 -2.91 14.54
CA ASP A 18 -10.87 -3.36 13.55
C ASP A 18 -10.21 -3.70 12.23
N GLN A 19 -9.24 -2.89 11.78
CA GLN A 19 -8.44 -3.16 10.59
C GLN A 19 -7.76 -4.53 10.67
N ILE A 20 -7.08 -4.84 11.79
CA ILE A 20 -6.43 -6.14 12.01
C ILE A 20 -7.45 -7.28 11.99
N ARG A 21 -8.60 -7.12 12.65
CA ARG A 21 -9.66 -8.14 12.66
C ARG A 21 -10.20 -8.42 11.27
N ARG A 22 -10.38 -7.40 10.43
CA ARG A 22 -10.83 -7.55 9.03
C ARG A 22 -9.80 -8.26 8.17
N ILE A 23 -8.53 -7.90 8.32
CA ILE A 23 -7.44 -8.59 7.61
C ILE A 23 -7.42 -10.08 7.99
N ILE A 24 -7.45 -10.40 9.28
CA ILE A 24 -7.49 -11.79 9.77
C ILE A 24 -8.78 -12.50 9.35
N GLY A 25 -9.90 -11.76 9.25
CA GLY A 25 -11.17 -12.29 8.76
C GLY A 25 -11.10 -12.82 7.32
N VAL A 26 -10.24 -12.27 6.50
CA VAL A 26 -10.03 -12.67 5.10
C VAL A 26 -8.85 -13.60 4.94
N LEU A 27 -7.69 -13.23 5.52
CA LEU A 27 -6.44 -13.99 5.34
C LEU A 27 -6.32 -15.20 6.25
N GLY A 28 -7.20 -15.32 7.24
CA GLY A 28 -7.12 -16.32 8.29
C GLY A 28 -6.23 -15.88 9.45
N THR A 29 -6.34 -16.61 10.57
CA THR A 29 -5.47 -16.36 11.74
C THR A 29 -4.03 -16.72 11.40
N PRO A 30 -3.09 -15.77 11.50
CA PRO A 30 -1.69 -16.04 11.18
C PRO A 30 -1.06 -16.99 12.20
N ASN A 31 -0.16 -17.84 11.74
CA ASN A 31 0.66 -18.71 12.58
C ASN A 31 1.85 -17.93 13.20
N ALA A 32 2.65 -18.62 14.03
CA ALA A 32 3.79 -18.00 14.74
C ALA A 32 4.84 -17.40 13.78
N ASP A 33 5.10 -18.06 12.66
CA ASP A 33 6.07 -17.62 11.66
C ASP A 33 5.55 -16.40 10.88
N GLU A 34 4.24 -16.35 10.61
CA GLU A 34 3.62 -15.22 9.92
C GLU A 34 3.60 -13.94 10.75
N ILE A 35 3.70 -14.02 12.09
CA ILE A 35 3.78 -12.86 13.00
C ILE A 35 5.18 -12.62 13.55
N SER A 36 6.20 -13.35 13.07
CA SER A 36 7.58 -13.26 13.57
C SER A 36 8.20 -11.86 13.44
N PHE A 37 7.80 -11.11 12.42
CA PHE A 37 8.27 -9.74 12.14
C PHE A 37 7.76 -8.69 13.13
N ILE A 38 6.74 -9.02 13.93
CA ILE A 38 6.17 -8.07 14.91
C ILE A 38 7.08 -8.09 16.15
N GLU A 39 7.68 -6.96 16.49
CA GLU A 39 8.55 -6.85 17.67
C GLU A 39 7.76 -6.70 18.97
N ASN A 40 6.62 -6.01 18.91
CA ASN A 40 5.80 -5.73 20.08
C ASN A 40 5.05 -6.99 20.57
N GLU A 41 5.44 -7.49 21.74
CA GLU A 41 4.85 -8.70 22.36
C GLU A 41 3.37 -8.54 22.73
N GLN A 42 2.92 -7.32 23.06
CA GLN A 42 1.51 -7.07 23.34
C GLN A 42 0.67 -7.19 22.06
N ALA A 43 1.18 -6.71 20.94
CA ALA A 43 0.54 -6.86 19.65
C ALA A 43 0.49 -8.34 19.20
N LYS A 44 1.57 -9.10 19.39
CA LYS A 44 1.56 -10.55 19.15
C LYS A 44 0.52 -11.26 20.01
N LYS A 45 0.47 -10.93 21.31
CA LYS A 45 -0.50 -11.51 22.25
C LYS A 45 -1.93 -11.18 21.85
N TYR A 46 -2.18 -9.95 21.44
CA TYR A 46 -3.49 -9.53 20.93
C TYR A 46 -3.94 -10.38 19.75
N ILE A 47 -3.08 -10.52 18.72
CA ILE A 47 -3.38 -11.32 17.53
C ILE A 47 -3.63 -12.79 17.87
N LYS A 48 -2.82 -13.38 18.76
CA LYS A 48 -2.97 -14.77 19.21
C LYS A 48 -4.28 -15.02 19.97
N ASN A 49 -4.80 -14.00 20.67
CA ASN A 49 -6.04 -14.07 21.46
C ASN A 49 -7.29 -13.82 20.61
N LEU A 50 -7.17 -13.40 19.37
CA LEU A 50 -8.32 -13.24 18.49
C LEU A 50 -8.95 -14.61 18.16
N PRO A 51 -10.28 -14.66 17.96
CA PRO A 51 -10.95 -15.88 17.50
C PRO A 51 -10.31 -16.43 16.24
N LYS A 52 -10.02 -17.73 16.24
CA LYS A 52 -9.43 -18.40 15.06
C LYS A 52 -10.37 -18.27 13.84
N ARG A 53 -9.79 -17.90 12.71
CA ARG A 53 -10.45 -17.76 11.42
C ARG A 53 -9.71 -18.55 10.36
N ASN A 54 -10.46 -19.27 9.51
CA ASN A 54 -9.89 -19.89 8.33
C ASN A 54 -9.69 -18.82 7.23
N ARG A 55 -8.67 -19.00 6.40
CA ARG A 55 -8.46 -18.18 5.21
C ARG A 55 -9.65 -18.35 4.27
N GLN A 56 -10.18 -17.21 3.79
CA GLN A 56 -11.23 -17.21 2.78
C GLN A 56 -10.63 -17.46 1.39
N GLN A 57 -11.36 -18.21 0.57
CA GLN A 57 -10.97 -18.42 -0.82
C GLN A 57 -11.34 -17.19 -1.65
N PHE A 58 -10.38 -16.64 -2.37
CA PHE A 58 -10.62 -15.45 -3.21
C PHE A 58 -11.61 -15.74 -4.35
N THR A 59 -11.72 -16.97 -4.79
CA THR A 59 -12.75 -17.41 -5.75
C THR A 59 -14.18 -17.23 -5.23
N ILE A 60 -14.38 -17.32 -3.92
CA ILE A 60 -15.69 -17.07 -3.28
C ILE A 60 -15.92 -15.56 -3.10
N LEU A 61 -14.86 -14.81 -2.72
CA LEU A 61 -14.96 -13.35 -2.55
C LEU A 61 -15.12 -12.61 -3.89
N PHE A 62 -14.49 -13.12 -4.94
CA PHE A 62 -14.48 -12.50 -6.28
C PHE A 62 -14.86 -13.52 -7.37
N PRO A 63 -16.12 -14.00 -7.39
CA PRO A 63 -16.53 -15.12 -8.26
C PRO A 63 -16.47 -14.81 -9.76
N LYS A 64 -16.39 -13.53 -10.13
CA LYS A 64 -16.29 -13.09 -11.53
C LYS A 64 -14.85 -12.74 -11.95
N ALA A 65 -13.89 -12.82 -11.05
CA ALA A 65 -12.51 -12.44 -11.34
C ALA A 65 -11.75 -13.54 -12.10
N ASN A 66 -10.84 -13.12 -12.96
CA ASN A 66 -9.92 -14.02 -13.64
C ASN A 66 -9.06 -14.78 -12.62
N PRO A 67 -8.87 -16.11 -12.74
CA PRO A 67 -8.02 -16.88 -11.85
C PRO A 67 -6.58 -16.36 -11.74
N VAL A 68 -5.99 -15.86 -12.83
CA VAL A 68 -4.64 -15.24 -12.82
C VAL A 68 -4.61 -13.96 -11.97
N ALA A 69 -5.70 -13.17 -12.01
CA ALA A 69 -5.85 -12.01 -11.14
C ALA A 69 -5.96 -12.39 -9.66
N LEU A 70 -6.63 -13.50 -9.34
CA LEU A 70 -6.76 -14.01 -7.97
C LEU A 70 -5.44 -14.58 -7.44
N ASP A 71 -4.64 -15.24 -8.30
CA ASP A 71 -3.30 -15.70 -7.95
C ASP A 71 -2.40 -14.50 -7.59
N MET A 72 -2.36 -13.49 -8.44
CA MET A 72 -1.64 -12.24 -8.17
C MET A 72 -2.11 -11.58 -6.88
N LEU A 73 -3.42 -11.47 -6.65
CA LEU A 73 -3.98 -10.93 -5.42
C LEU A 73 -3.52 -11.72 -4.19
N GLY A 74 -3.44 -13.05 -4.31
CA GLY A 74 -2.94 -13.94 -3.26
C GLY A 74 -1.49 -13.66 -2.87
N LYS A 75 -0.65 -13.33 -3.83
CA LYS A 75 0.76 -12.93 -3.63
C LYS A 75 0.89 -11.54 -3.00
N MET A 76 -0.02 -10.64 -3.34
CA MET A 76 -0.10 -9.30 -2.74
C MET A 76 -0.59 -9.31 -1.29
N LEU A 77 -1.51 -10.23 -0.95
CA LEU A 77 -2.17 -10.31 0.35
C LEU A 77 -1.57 -11.42 1.21
N VAL A 78 -0.26 -11.39 1.42
CA VAL A 78 0.45 -12.22 2.40
C VAL A 78 0.57 -11.46 3.71
N PHE A 79 0.24 -12.11 4.85
CA PHE A 79 0.23 -11.46 6.16
C PHE A 79 1.61 -10.95 6.56
N ASN A 80 2.64 -11.78 6.45
CA ASN A 80 4.02 -11.40 6.73
C ASN A 80 4.58 -10.54 5.58
N PRO A 81 4.95 -9.28 5.82
CA PRO A 81 5.47 -8.39 4.78
C PRO A 81 6.78 -8.89 4.17
N ASN A 82 7.61 -9.63 4.93
CA ASN A 82 8.88 -10.19 4.45
C ASN A 82 8.68 -11.38 3.49
N LYS A 83 7.47 -11.96 3.45
CA LYS A 83 7.09 -13.06 2.57
C LYS A 83 6.14 -12.61 1.45
N ARG A 84 5.75 -11.34 1.48
CA ARG A 84 4.90 -10.75 0.46
C ARG A 84 5.71 -10.49 -0.80
N ALA A 85 5.13 -10.80 -1.96
CA ALA A 85 5.77 -10.52 -3.23
C ALA A 85 6.15 -9.05 -3.37
N THR A 86 7.34 -8.79 -3.89
CA THR A 86 7.80 -7.44 -4.22
C THR A 86 7.09 -6.89 -5.45
N VAL A 87 7.21 -5.60 -5.70
CA VAL A 87 6.64 -4.96 -6.91
C VAL A 87 7.29 -5.54 -8.16
N GLU A 88 8.60 -5.75 -8.13
CA GLU A 88 9.36 -6.31 -9.23
C GLU A 88 8.86 -7.73 -9.58
N GLU A 89 8.68 -8.59 -8.57
CA GLU A 89 8.13 -9.94 -8.78
C GLU A 89 6.69 -9.91 -9.32
N LEU A 90 5.88 -8.95 -8.86
CA LEU A 90 4.49 -8.81 -9.32
C LEU A 90 4.41 -8.27 -10.75
N LEU A 91 5.33 -7.40 -11.17
CA LEU A 91 5.38 -6.91 -12.55
C LEU A 91 5.71 -8.01 -13.55
N LEU A 92 6.47 -9.03 -13.14
CA LEU A 92 6.77 -10.23 -13.95
C LEU A 92 5.66 -11.29 -13.90
N HIS A 93 4.57 -11.04 -13.17
CA HIS A 93 3.48 -12.00 -13.02
C HIS A 93 2.70 -12.16 -14.35
N PRO A 94 2.22 -13.37 -14.69
CA PRO A 94 1.43 -13.63 -15.90
C PRO A 94 0.21 -12.72 -16.08
N TYR A 95 -0.27 -12.09 -15.01
CA TYR A 95 -1.34 -11.10 -15.09
C TYR A 95 -0.99 -9.90 -15.97
N PHE A 96 0.30 -9.57 -16.07
CA PHE A 96 0.82 -8.47 -16.89
C PHE A 96 1.45 -8.94 -18.20
N GLU A 97 1.23 -10.21 -18.59
CA GLU A 97 1.75 -10.72 -19.85
C GLU A 97 1.29 -9.85 -21.03
N GLY A 98 2.25 -9.39 -21.83
CA GLY A 98 2.01 -8.49 -22.96
C GLY A 98 1.77 -7.01 -22.59
N LEU A 99 1.69 -6.66 -21.30
CA LEU A 99 1.55 -5.26 -20.83
C LEU A 99 2.85 -4.71 -20.26
N HIS A 100 3.69 -5.56 -19.65
CA HIS A 100 4.93 -5.17 -19.03
C HIS A 100 6.10 -5.31 -20.02
N GLN A 101 6.89 -4.24 -20.19
CA GLN A 101 8.14 -4.24 -20.92
C GLN A 101 9.28 -3.94 -19.93
N GLU A 102 10.31 -4.79 -19.90
CA GLU A 102 11.43 -4.66 -18.95
C GLU A 102 12.15 -3.30 -19.06
N ASP A 103 12.24 -2.75 -20.26
CA ASP A 103 12.86 -1.43 -20.50
C ASP A 103 12.12 -0.25 -19.85
N GLN A 104 10.90 -0.44 -19.36
CA GLN A 104 10.11 0.59 -18.68
C GLN A 104 10.41 0.68 -17.18
N ASN A 105 11.22 -0.21 -16.62
CA ASN A 105 11.62 -0.19 -15.20
C ASN A 105 12.73 0.82 -14.93
N CYS A 106 12.55 2.06 -15.37
CA CYS A 106 13.50 3.14 -15.08
C CYS A 106 13.49 3.42 -13.56
N LYS A 107 14.52 2.96 -12.86
CA LYS A 107 14.79 3.37 -11.47
C LYS A 107 15.60 4.65 -11.49
N ASN A 108 15.16 5.64 -10.72
CA ASN A 108 15.97 6.83 -10.51
C ASN A 108 17.11 6.48 -9.54
N ASP A 109 18.35 6.78 -9.92
CA ASP A 109 19.56 6.53 -9.11
C ASP A 109 19.59 7.38 -7.83
N LYS A 110 18.85 8.50 -7.83
CA LYS A 110 18.76 9.40 -6.68
C LYS A 110 17.42 9.24 -5.97
N LYS A 111 17.48 9.08 -4.66
CA LYS A 111 16.26 9.14 -3.82
C LYS A 111 15.64 10.53 -3.96
N PHE A 112 14.31 10.57 -4.04
CA PHE A 112 13.57 11.82 -4.01
C PHE A 112 13.80 12.54 -2.68
N ASP A 113 14.14 13.83 -2.72
CA ASP A 113 14.32 14.64 -1.53
C ASP A 113 12.96 15.17 -1.05
N TRP A 114 12.48 14.64 0.07
CA TRP A 114 11.24 15.03 0.73
C TRP A 114 11.44 16.14 1.76
N SER A 115 12.64 16.72 1.90
CA SER A 115 12.93 17.74 2.93
C SER A 115 12.04 18.98 2.81
N TRP A 116 11.63 19.30 1.59
CA TRP A 116 10.72 20.42 1.30
C TRP A 116 9.32 20.25 1.91
N ASP A 117 8.89 19.03 2.25
CA ASP A 117 7.58 18.74 2.86
C ASP A 117 7.63 18.70 4.40
N ASN A 118 8.83 18.85 4.98
CA ASN A 118 9.06 18.78 6.41
C ASN A 118 8.83 20.15 7.09
N PHE A 119 7.60 20.65 7.06
CA PHE A 119 7.20 21.91 7.71
C PHE A 119 5.79 21.83 8.30
N LYS A 120 5.46 22.69 9.27
CA LYS A 120 4.10 22.81 9.78
C LYS A 120 3.26 23.64 8.81
N PRO A 121 2.22 23.09 8.15
CA PRO A 121 1.46 23.80 7.14
C PRO A 121 0.52 24.84 7.80
N THR A 122 1.00 26.06 8.00
CA THR A 122 0.13 27.20 8.34
C THR A 122 -0.23 27.97 7.08
N LYS A 123 -1.30 28.75 7.16
CA LYS A 123 -1.76 29.59 6.03
C LYS A 123 -0.65 30.52 5.53
N GLU A 124 0.06 31.16 6.44
CA GLU A 124 1.12 32.14 6.16
C GLU A 124 2.29 31.47 5.44
N ILE A 125 2.74 30.31 5.94
CA ILE A 125 3.84 29.55 5.34
C ILE A 125 3.45 29.08 3.93
N LEU A 126 2.25 28.53 3.76
CA LEU A 126 1.79 28.08 2.46
C LEU A 126 1.66 29.23 1.46
N GLN A 127 1.15 30.39 1.89
CA GLN A 127 1.07 31.58 1.03
C GLN A 127 2.45 32.04 0.58
N THR A 128 3.43 32.08 1.50
CA THR A 128 4.81 32.44 1.17
C THR A 128 5.42 31.47 0.17
N MET A 129 5.30 30.16 0.40
CA MET A 129 5.85 29.14 -0.50
C MET A 129 5.22 29.21 -1.90
N VAL A 130 3.91 29.36 -1.99
CA VAL A 130 3.21 29.51 -3.28
C VAL A 130 3.65 30.80 -3.99
N TYR A 131 3.82 31.90 -3.27
CA TYR A 131 4.29 33.15 -3.83
C TYR A 131 5.73 33.03 -4.37
N GLU A 132 6.65 32.48 -3.58
CA GLU A 132 8.04 32.26 -3.99
C GLU A 132 8.12 31.32 -5.21
N LEU A 133 7.34 30.23 -5.22
CA LEU A 133 7.26 29.33 -6.36
C LEU A 133 6.72 30.05 -7.61
N SER A 134 5.69 30.89 -7.46
CA SER A 134 5.18 31.74 -8.55
C SER A 134 6.23 32.66 -9.11
N LEU A 135 7.03 33.31 -8.25
CA LEU A 135 8.14 34.19 -8.68
C LEU A 135 9.28 33.42 -9.34
N HIS A 136 9.46 32.14 -9.02
CA HIS A 136 10.44 31.28 -9.69
C HIS A 136 10.09 31.08 -11.18
N PHE A 137 8.82 30.87 -11.48
CA PHE A 137 8.32 30.70 -12.86
C PHE A 137 8.02 32.03 -13.57
N HIS A 138 7.96 33.17 -12.84
CA HIS A 138 7.67 34.49 -13.36
C HIS A 138 8.71 35.53 -12.87
N PRO A 139 9.99 35.37 -13.25
CA PRO A 139 11.06 36.21 -12.73
C PRO A 139 10.89 37.68 -13.09
N GLU A 140 10.18 38.01 -14.16
CA GLU A 140 9.85 39.37 -14.60
C GLU A 140 9.05 40.16 -13.56
N LYS A 141 8.34 39.49 -12.65
CA LYS A 141 7.54 40.13 -11.59
C LYS A 141 8.35 40.47 -10.33
N LYS A 142 9.57 39.96 -10.22
CA LYS A 142 10.49 40.31 -9.09
C LYS A 142 10.94 41.78 -9.11
N SER A 143 10.94 42.42 -10.29
CA SER A 143 11.46 43.75 -10.51
C SER A 143 10.41 44.88 -10.34
N GLN A 144 9.21 44.57 -9.92
CA GLN A 144 8.10 45.53 -9.80
C GLN A 144 7.77 45.92 -8.34
N LYS A 145 8.74 45.82 -7.40
CA LYS A 145 8.63 46.33 -6.01
C LYS A 145 9.58 47.47 -5.79
#